data_4b075e2d2c597e3e56071daeb7719535
#
_entry.id   4b075e2d2c597e3e56071daeb7719535
#
_cell.length_a   1.000
_cell.length_b   1.000
_cell.length_c   1.000
_cell.angle_alpha   90.00
_cell.angle_beta   90.00
_cell.angle_gamma   90.00
#
_symmetry.space_group_name_H-M   'P 1'
#
loop_
_entity.id
_entity.type
_entity.pdbx_description
1 polymer ?
#
loop_
_entity_poly.entity_id
_entity_poly.type
_entity_poly.pdbx_seq_one_letter_code
_entity_poly.pdbx_strand_id
1 'polypeptide(L)'
;MTGELGYSLPPAIRRISKNFRLAGWSSFWAQIVIGVISTLLFLINALAQDNNLSNPGSNLFQTAGILFVFAGAVWGFRYVRLGRKLGSSNPDLRPKPKDATQAVRIGTLISMLGMLLTIVAAQAVVALVWLQALSQVNNNNFNFRPINAVEIAVIFSAVNTMFAHFIGLCASLWLNYVVNRS
;
A
#
# COMPACT_ATOMS: atom_id res chain seq x y z
N MET A 1 29.43 41.88 16.89
CA MET A 1 29.70 40.67 16.10
C MET A 1 29.17 39.48 16.89
N THR A 2 27.87 39.18 16.74
CA THR A 2 27.25 38.01 17.34
C THR A 2 27.43 36.85 16.33
N GLY A 3 28.44 36.00 16.63
CA GLY A 3 28.66 34.80 15.84
C GLY A 3 27.40 33.96 15.77
N GLU A 4 26.82 33.79 14.58
CA GLU A 4 25.86 32.74 14.29
C GLU A 4 26.58 31.42 14.57
N LEU A 5 26.45 30.92 15.79
CA LEU A 5 26.74 29.53 16.10
C LEU A 5 25.80 28.70 15.23
N GLY A 6 26.26 28.28 14.07
CA GLY A 6 25.55 27.39 13.16
C GLY A 6 25.11 26.16 13.94
N TYR A 7 23.84 26.15 14.34
CA TYR A 7 23.25 25.08 15.13
C TYR A 7 23.26 23.80 14.29
N SER A 8 24.32 23.03 14.41
CA SER A 8 24.44 21.75 13.73
C SER A 8 23.43 20.77 14.35
N LEU A 9 22.53 20.26 13.53
CA LEU A 9 21.57 19.24 13.93
C LEU A 9 22.28 18.04 14.58
N PRO A 10 21.82 17.58 15.75
CA PRO A 10 22.32 16.34 16.34
C PRO A 10 22.32 15.21 15.31
N PRO A 11 23.39 14.39 15.24
CA PRO A 11 23.54 13.34 14.23
C PRO A 11 22.33 12.37 14.18
N ALA A 12 21.73 12.05 15.34
CA ALA A 12 20.55 11.20 15.45
C ALA A 12 19.34 11.81 14.72
N ILE A 13 19.04 13.08 14.95
CA ILE A 13 17.91 13.78 14.31
C ILE A 13 18.11 13.86 12.79
N ARG A 14 19.33 14.14 12.35
CA ARG A 14 19.67 14.17 10.92
C ARG A 14 19.46 12.82 10.26
N ARG A 15 19.81 11.73 10.93
CA ARG A 15 19.61 10.36 10.44
C ARG A 15 18.12 10.03 10.35
N ILE A 16 17.32 10.32 11.37
CA ILE A 16 15.86 10.10 11.37
C ILE A 16 15.20 10.89 10.24
N SER A 17 15.50 12.19 10.12
CA SER A 17 14.98 13.07 9.06
C SER A 17 15.24 12.49 7.66
N LYS A 18 16.49 12.03 7.40
CA LYS A 18 16.85 11.41 6.11
C LYS A 18 16.06 10.13 5.84
N ASN A 19 15.91 9.25 6.84
CA ASN A 19 15.17 7.98 6.70
C ASN A 19 13.68 8.23 6.46
N PHE A 20 13.05 9.18 7.15
CA PHE A 20 11.65 9.55 6.91
C PHE A 20 11.41 10.06 5.49
N ARG A 21 12.34 10.86 4.96
CA ARG A 21 12.26 11.35 3.58
C ARG A 21 12.44 10.23 2.57
N LEU A 22 13.43 9.36 2.77
CA LEU A 22 13.72 8.26 1.85
C LEU A 22 12.56 7.25 1.83
N ALA A 23 12.19 6.72 3.00
CA ALA A 23 11.11 5.74 3.11
C ALA A 23 9.76 6.31 2.64
N GLY A 24 9.48 7.58 2.96
CA GLY A 24 8.26 8.26 2.53
C GLY A 24 8.19 8.40 1.00
N TRP A 25 9.25 8.84 0.34
CA TRP A 25 9.29 8.98 -1.12
C TRP A 25 9.23 7.63 -1.84
N SER A 26 9.99 6.64 -1.38
CA SER A 26 9.98 5.29 -1.97
C SER A 26 8.59 4.67 -1.84
N SER A 27 7.97 4.73 -0.66
CA SER A 27 6.62 4.21 -0.43
C SER A 27 5.57 4.95 -1.26
N PHE A 28 5.63 6.28 -1.33
CA PHE A 28 4.72 7.11 -2.11
C PHE A 28 4.71 6.70 -3.59
N TRP A 29 5.88 6.75 -4.24
CA TRP A 29 5.98 6.45 -5.67
C TRP A 29 5.63 5.00 -5.99
N ALA A 30 6.12 4.05 -5.19
CA ALA A 30 5.80 2.64 -5.39
C ALA A 30 4.29 2.39 -5.31
N GLN A 31 3.61 2.94 -4.29
CA GLN A 31 2.17 2.78 -4.13
C GLN A 31 1.37 3.49 -5.22
N ILE A 32 1.78 4.69 -5.68
CA ILE A 32 1.11 5.38 -6.78
C ILE A 32 1.22 4.57 -8.07
N VAL A 33 2.43 4.14 -8.45
CA VAL A 33 2.64 3.40 -9.71
C VAL A 33 1.88 2.07 -9.69
N ILE A 34 2.05 1.28 -8.62
CA ILE A 34 1.39 -0.02 -8.50
C ILE A 34 -0.12 0.15 -8.34
N GLY A 35 -0.58 1.14 -7.58
CA GLY A 35 -1.99 1.46 -7.40
C GLY A 35 -2.69 1.84 -8.71
N VAL A 36 -2.04 2.64 -9.55
CA VAL A 36 -2.57 2.97 -10.89
C VAL A 36 -2.67 1.71 -11.77
N ILE A 37 -1.62 0.89 -11.81
CA ILE A 37 -1.63 -0.38 -12.56
C ILE A 37 -2.77 -1.28 -12.06
N SER A 38 -2.91 -1.46 -10.75
CA SER A 38 -3.97 -2.27 -10.14
C SER A 38 -5.36 -1.74 -10.48
N THR A 39 -5.53 -0.41 -10.46
CA THR A 39 -6.80 0.23 -10.82
C THR A 39 -7.15 -0.01 -12.28
N LEU A 40 -6.20 0.14 -13.20
CA LEU A 40 -6.42 -0.11 -14.64
C LEU A 40 -6.83 -1.57 -14.89
N LEU A 41 -6.13 -2.52 -14.28
CA LEU A 41 -6.45 -3.95 -14.39
C LEU A 41 -7.85 -4.26 -13.81
N PHE A 42 -8.21 -3.63 -12.70
CA PHE A 42 -9.53 -3.79 -12.10
C PHE A 42 -10.64 -3.18 -12.96
N LEU A 43 -10.39 -2.02 -13.59
CA LEU A 43 -11.34 -1.38 -14.52
C LEU A 43 -11.57 -2.22 -15.79
N ILE A 44 -10.57 -2.92 -16.30
CA ILE A 44 -10.74 -3.86 -17.42
C ILE A 44 -11.82 -4.89 -17.07
N ASN A 45 -11.80 -5.42 -15.84
CA ASN A 45 -12.85 -6.34 -15.38
C ASN A 45 -14.22 -5.68 -15.28
N ALA A 46 -14.28 -4.43 -14.80
CA ALA A 46 -15.55 -3.73 -14.66
C ALA A 46 -16.20 -3.37 -16.01
N LEU A 47 -15.39 -3.17 -17.05
CA LEU A 47 -15.84 -2.87 -18.41
C LEU A 47 -16.17 -4.13 -19.23
N ALA A 48 -15.56 -5.25 -18.92
CA ALA A 48 -15.88 -6.53 -19.53
C ALA A 48 -17.20 -7.05 -18.95
N GLN A 49 -18.31 -6.83 -19.65
CA GLN A 49 -19.67 -7.16 -19.19
C GLN A 49 -19.96 -8.66 -18.95
N ASP A 50 -19.00 -9.54 -19.22
CA ASP A 50 -19.15 -11.00 -19.12
C ASP A 50 -18.69 -11.54 -17.75
N ASN A 51 -19.22 -10.95 -16.68
CA ASN A 51 -18.70 -11.09 -15.31
C ASN A 51 -19.25 -12.30 -14.55
N ASN A 52 -18.95 -13.51 -14.97
CA ASN A 52 -19.24 -14.71 -14.17
C ASN A 52 -18.38 -14.81 -12.89
N LEU A 53 -17.32 -14.01 -12.77
CA LEU A 53 -16.44 -13.96 -11.57
C LEU A 53 -16.69 -12.75 -10.67
N SER A 54 -17.54 -11.80 -11.05
CA SER A 54 -17.82 -10.64 -10.23
C SER A 54 -18.87 -10.95 -9.16
N ASN A 55 -18.39 -11.39 -8.00
CA ASN A 55 -19.20 -11.31 -6.79
C ASN A 55 -19.18 -9.85 -6.30
N PRO A 56 -20.35 -9.22 -6.05
CA PRO A 56 -20.41 -7.86 -5.51
C PRO A 56 -19.54 -7.67 -4.27
N GLY A 57 -19.43 -8.70 -3.41
CA GLY A 57 -18.56 -8.68 -2.24
C GLY A 57 -17.08 -8.58 -2.58
N SER A 58 -16.58 -9.39 -3.53
CA SER A 58 -15.15 -9.34 -3.92
C SER A 58 -14.79 -8.00 -4.55
N ASN A 59 -15.68 -7.43 -5.38
CA ASN A 59 -15.48 -6.12 -5.99
C ASN A 59 -15.44 -5.00 -4.95
N LEU A 60 -16.30 -5.07 -3.92
CA LEU A 60 -16.30 -4.10 -2.82
C LEU A 60 -14.98 -4.14 -2.05
N PHE A 61 -14.52 -5.32 -1.65
CA PHE A 61 -13.25 -5.48 -0.93
C PHE A 61 -12.04 -5.09 -1.78
N GLN A 62 -12.04 -5.41 -3.07
CA GLN A 62 -10.96 -5.01 -3.99
C GLN A 62 -10.92 -3.48 -4.16
N THR A 63 -12.07 -2.85 -4.38
CA THR A 63 -12.17 -1.38 -4.46
C THR A 63 -11.69 -0.72 -3.18
N ALA A 64 -12.12 -1.23 -2.02
CA ALA A 64 -11.65 -0.73 -0.74
C ALA A 64 -10.13 -0.90 -0.60
N GLY A 65 -9.58 -2.06 -0.97
CA GLY A 65 -8.13 -2.31 -0.99
C GLY A 65 -7.38 -1.27 -1.83
N ILE A 66 -7.83 -1.00 -3.05
CA ILE A 66 -7.23 0.02 -3.94
C ILE A 66 -7.30 1.41 -3.31
N LEU A 67 -8.43 1.79 -2.71
CA LEU A 67 -8.55 3.08 -2.02
C LEU A 67 -7.56 3.20 -0.85
N PHE A 68 -7.34 2.13 -0.11
CA PHE A 68 -6.32 2.09 0.95
C PHE A 68 -4.89 2.19 0.41
N VAL A 69 -4.58 1.73 -0.82
CA VAL A 69 -3.27 1.98 -1.46
C VAL A 69 -3.05 3.47 -1.65
N PHE A 70 -4.03 4.19 -2.19
CA PHE A 70 -3.92 5.64 -2.36
C PHE A 70 -3.87 6.38 -1.02
N ALA A 71 -4.64 5.95 -0.03
CA ALA A 71 -4.51 6.47 1.34
C ALA A 71 -3.11 6.24 1.91
N GLY A 72 -2.52 5.07 1.67
CA GLY A 72 -1.13 4.75 2.03
C GLY A 72 -0.12 5.62 1.32
N ALA A 73 -0.31 5.91 0.02
CA ALA A 73 0.54 6.83 -0.74
C ALA A 73 0.49 8.25 -0.14
N VAL A 74 -0.70 8.79 0.14
CA VAL A 74 -0.86 10.08 0.82
C VAL A 74 -0.14 10.07 2.17
N TRP A 75 -0.21 8.94 2.89
CA TRP A 75 0.49 8.80 4.17
C TRP A 75 2.01 8.75 4.01
N GLY A 76 2.52 8.11 2.95
CA GLY A 76 3.93 8.14 2.56
C GLY A 76 4.43 9.57 2.33
N PHE A 77 3.62 10.40 1.66
CA PHE A 77 3.94 11.82 1.50
C PHE A 77 3.96 12.57 2.84
N ARG A 78 3.09 12.21 3.79
CA ARG A 78 3.13 12.74 5.15
C ARG A 78 4.45 12.41 5.87
N TYR A 79 5.03 11.21 5.65
CA TYR A 79 6.37 10.88 6.15
C TYR A 79 7.44 11.81 5.58
N VAL A 80 7.39 12.12 4.28
CA VAL A 80 8.32 13.09 3.66
C VAL A 80 8.22 14.46 4.33
N ARG A 81 6.98 14.95 4.56
CA ARG A 81 6.76 16.24 5.22
C ARG A 81 7.28 16.23 6.66
N LEU A 82 7.04 15.14 7.39
CA LEU A 82 7.53 14.97 8.76
C LEU A 82 9.07 14.96 8.78
N GLY A 83 9.70 14.23 7.87
CA GLY A 83 11.15 14.21 7.72
C GLY A 83 11.74 15.58 7.42
N ARG A 84 11.08 16.40 6.59
CA ARG A 84 11.53 17.79 6.31
C ARG A 84 11.45 18.65 7.57
N LYS A 85 10.37 18.56 8.35
CA LYS A 85 10.21 19.31 9.60
C LYS A 85 11.23 18.90 10.66
N LEU A 86 11.53 17.60 10.78
CA LEU A 86 12.58 17.09 11.67
C LEU A 86 13.97 17.64 11.33
N GLY A 87 14.23 17.85 10.03
CA GLY A 87 15.48 18.43 9.54
C GLY A 87 15.55 19.95 9.59
N SER A 88 14.54 20.63 10.16
CA SER A 88 14.55 22.10 10.28
C SER A 88 15.65 22.60 11.22
N SER A 89 16.31 23.71 10.85
CA SER A 89 17.27 24.41 11.69
C SER A 89 16.62 25.05 12.91
N ASN A 90 15.33 25.44 12.78
CA ASN A 90 14.56 26.02 13.88
C ASN A 90 14.00 24.91 14.79
N PRO A 91 14.37 24.82 16.09
CA PRO A 91 13.88 23.82 17.03
C PRO A 91 12.36 23.86 17.22
N ASP A 92 11.73 25.04 17.17
CA ASP A 92 10.30 25.23 17.41
C ASP A 92 9.40 24.62 16.32
N LEU A 93 9.95 24.43 15.11
CA LEU A 93 9.25 23.82 13.98
C LEU A 93 9.36 22.29 13.97
N ARG A 94 10.16 21.71 14.87
CA ARG A 94 10.35 20.26 14.93
C ARG A 94 9.16 19.57 15.58
N PRO A 95 8.60 18.53 14.94
CA PRO A 95 7.55 17.73 15.55
C PRO A 95 8.07 17.02 16.81
N LYS A 96 7.18 16.83 17.77
CA LYS A 96 7.48 16.07 18.98
C LYS A 96 7.75 14.59 18.62
N PRO A 97 8.58 13.87 19.40
CA PRO A 97 8.83 12.44 19.17
C PRO A 97 7.54 11.61 19.08
N LYS A 98 6.53 11.95 19.87
CA LYS A 98 5.21 11.32 19.85
C LYS A 98 4.53 11.43 18.49
N ASP A 99 4.68 12.55 17.79
CA ASP A 99 4.04 12.77 16.48
C ASP A 99 4.65 11.87 15.41
N ALA A 100 5.96 11.64 15.47
CA ALA A 100 6.66 10.72 14.57
C ALA A 100 6.19 9.27 14.80
N THR A 101 6.16 8.81 16.05
CA THR A 101 5.71 7.47 16.42
C THR A 101 4.24 7.26 16.05
N GLN A 102 3.37 8.25 16.31
CA GLN A 102 1.97 8.17 15.95
C GLN A 102 1.77 8.11 14.42
N ALA A 103 2.52 8.89 13.65
CA ALA A 103 2.45 8.85 12.19
C ALA A 103 2.83 7.46 11.66
N VAL A 104 3.89 6.85 12.20
CA VAL A 104 4.33 5.50 11.81
C VAL A 104 3.27 4.45 12.17
N ARG A 105 2.68 4.51 13.37
CA ARG A 105 1.62 3.59 13.80
C ARG A 105 0.40 3.64 12.86
N ILE A 106 -0.06 4.84 12.51
CA ILE A 106 -1.21 5.00 11.61
C ILE A 106 -0.89 4.48 10.20
N GLY A 107 0.30 4.75 9.66
CA GLY A 107 0.69 4.19 8.35
C GLY A 107 0.78 2.67 8.34
N THR A 108 1.25 2.06 9.43
CA THR A 108 1.22 0.61 9.62
C THR A 108 -0.22 0.09 9.59
N LEU A 109 -1.14 0.73 10.32
CA LEU A 109 -2.55 0.33 10.34
C LEU A 109 -3.21 0.46 8.96
N ILE A 110 -2.97 1.55 8.24
CA ILE A 110 -3.50 1.75 6.87
C ILE A 110 -3.04 0.60 5.96
N SER A 111 -1.73 0.27 5.98
CA SER A 111 -1.19 -0.79 5.15
C SER A 111 -1.71 -2.18 5.55
N MET A 112 -1.83 -2.48 6.84
CA MET A 112 -2.36 -3.76 7.33
C MET A 112 -3.83 -3.94 6.98
N LEU A 113 -4.66 -2.92 7.19
CA LEU A 113 -6.09 -2.99 6.87
C LEU A 113 -6.31 -3.13 5.37
N GLY A 114 -5.61 -2.33 4.56
CA GLY A 114 -5.70 -2.43 3.10
C GLY A 114 -5.25 -3.79 2.59
N MET A 115 -4.16 -4.33 3.14
CA MET A 115 -3.67 -5.67 2.80
C MET A 115 -4.69 -6.76 3.16
N LEU A 116 -5.30 -6.68 4.35
CA LEU A 116 -6.34 -7.63 4.79
C LEU A 116 -7.54 -7.61 3.84
N LEU A 117 -8.07 -6.42 3.50
CA LEU A 117 -9.19 -6.27 2.58
C LEU A 117 -8.88 -6.88 1.20
N THR A 118 -7.67 -6.63 0.70
CA THR A 118 -7.23 -7.17 -0.60
C THR A 118 -7.06 -8.68 -0.56
N ILE A 119 -6.57 -9.26 0.53
CA ILE A 119 -6.46 -10.70 0.72
C ILE A 119 -7.85 -11.34 0.68
N VAL A 120 -8.83 -10.76 1.37
CA VAL A 120 -10.23 -11.26 1.35
C VAL A 120 -10.79 -11.20 -0.06
N ALA A 121 -10.58 -10.10 -0.80
CA ALA A 121 -11.00 -9.98 -2.19
C ALA A 121 -10.35 -11.06 -3.09
N ALA A 122 -9.03 -11.24 -2.98
CA ALA A 122 -8.28 -12.22 -3.75
C ALA A 122 -8.77 -13.66 -3.48
N GLN A 123 -8.99 -14.01 -2.21
CA GLN A 123 -9.49 -15.33 -1.82
C GLN A 123 -10.89 -15.59 -2.38
N ALA A 124 -11.78 -14.59 -2.38
CA ALA A 124 -13.10 -14.72 -2.95
C ALA A 124 -13.05 -15.02 -4.46
N VAL A 125 -12.19 -14.32 -5.22
CA VAL A 125 -12.02 -14.55 -6.66
C VAL A 125 -11.42 -15.93 -6.92
N VAL A 126 -10.36 -16.31 -6.21
CA VAL A 126 -9.71 -17.61 -6.36
C VAL A 126 -10.68 -18.76 -6.04
N ALA A 127 -11.51 -18.61 -4.99
CA ALA A 127 -12.53 -19.60 -4.63
C ALA A 127 -13.56 -19.79 -5.76
N LEU A 128 -14.00 -18.72 -6.42
CA LEU A 128 -14.92 -18.81 -7.55
C LEU A 128 -14.30 -19.55 -8.73
N VAL A 129 -13.05 -19.22 -9.09
CA VAL A 129 -12.30 -19.91 -10.15
C VAL A 129 -12.16 -21.41 -9.83
N TRP A 130 -11.85 -21.73 -8.56
CA TRP A 130 -11.74 -23.11 -8.10
C TRP A 130 -13.06 -23.88 -8.21
N LEU A 131 -14.18 -23.29 -7.76
CA LEU A 131 -15.51 -23.90 -7.87
C LEU A 131 -15.92 -24.15 -9.32
N GLN A 132 -15.60 -23.20 -10.22
CA GLN A 132 -15.85 -23.38 -11.66
C GLN A 132 -15.02 -24.53 -12.24
N ALA A 133 -13.74 -24.63 -11.87
CA ALA A 133 -12.89 -25.74 -12.31
C ALA A 133 -13.43 -27.11 -11.83
N LEU A 134 -13.86 -27.20 -10.57
CA LEU A 134 -14.44 -28.42 -10.03
C LEU A 134 -15.76 -28.82 -10.73
N SER A 135 -16.62 -27.87 -11.07
CA SER A 135 -17.87 -28.14 -11.78
C SER A 135 -17.65 -28.72 -13.18
N GLN A 136 -16.57 -28.31 -13.85
CA GLN A 136 -16.19 -28.84 -15.17
C GLN A 136 -15.73 -30.29 -15.09
N VAL A 137 -14.96 -30.64 -14.06
CA VAL A 137 -14.51 -32.03 -13.83
C VAL A 137 -15.69 -32.98 -13.55
N ASN A 138 -16.67 -32.53 -12.75
CA ASN A 138 -17.77 -33.37 -12.31
C ASN A 138 -18.81 -33.67 -13.42
N ASN A 139 -18.93 -32.80 -14.42
CA ASN A 139 -19.90 -32.95 -15.50
C ASN A 139 -19.39 -33.79 -16.70
N ASN A 140 -18.23 -34.46 -16.62
CA ASN A 140 -17.59 -35.21 -17.70
C ASN A 140 -17.48 -34.44 -19.04
N ASN A 141 -17.74 -33.15 -19.03
CA ASN A 141 -17.55 -32.28 -20.17
C ASN A 141 -16.08 -31.82 -20.18
N PHE A 142 -15.25 -32.56 -20.90
CA PHE A 142 -13.83 -32.22 -21.19
C PHE A 142 -13.65 -30.91 -22.00
N ASN A 143 -14.72 -30.15 -22.21
CA ASN A 143 -14.61 -28.79 -22.75
C ASN A 143 -14.08 -27.85 -21.66
N PHE A 144 -12.77 -27.93 -21.43
CA PHE A 144 -12.11 -26.96 -20.56
C PHE A 144 -12.40 -25.55 -21.08
N ARG A 145 -13.18 -24.79 -20.32
CA ARG A 145 -13.27 -23.36 -20.57
C ARG A 145 -11.90 -22.75 -20.20
N PRO A 146 -11.16 -22.22 -21.17
CA PRO A 146 -9.87 -21.60 -20.86
C PRO A 146 -10.07 -20.43 -19.91
N ILE A 147 -9.15 -20.25 -18.97
CA ILE A 147 -9.12 -19.07 -18.10
C ILE A 147 -9.06 -17.83 -19.00
N ASN A 148 -10.02 -16.93 -18.83
CA ASN A 148 -10.11 -15.73 -19.65
C ASN A 148 -9.05 -14.70 -19.21
N ALA A 149 -8.56 -13.88 -20.14
CA ALA A 149 -7.62 -12.79 -19.85
C ALA A 149 -8.14 -11.80 -18.80
N VAL A 150 -9.46 -11.60 -18.73
CA VAL A 150 -10.10 -10.76 -17.71
C VAL A 150 -9.97 -11.36 -16.30
N GLU A 151 -10.12 -12.67 -16.16
CA GLU A 151 -9.96 -13.40 -14.90
C GLU A 151 -8.52 -13.26 -14.37
N ILE A 152 -7.55 -13.39 -15.28
CA ILE A 152 -6.13 -13.18 -14.97
C ILE A 152 -5.89 -11.72 -14.54
N ALA A 153 -6.49 -10.75 -15.22
CA ALA A 153 -6.33 -9.33 -14.90
C ALA A 153 -6.84 -8.99 -13.48
N VAL A 154 -7.97 -9.61 -13.06
CA VAL A 154 -8.52 -9.42 -11.70
C VAL A 154 -7.57 -9.97 -10.64
N ILE A 155 -7.08 -11.20 -10.83
CA ILE A 155 -6.13 -11.81 -9.90
C ILE A 155 -4.85 -10.99 -9.84
N PHE A 156 -4.34 -10.56 -10.99
CA PHE A 156 -3.12 -9.75 -11.08
C PHE A 156 -3.31 -8.36 -10.42
N SER A 157 -4.48 -7.74 -10.58
CA SER A 157 -4.84 -6.52 -9.85
C SER A 157 -4.77 -6.72 -8.33
N ALA A 158 -5.34 -7.81 -7.82
CA ALA A 158 -5.33 -8.10 -6.39
C ALA A 158 -3.90 -8.34 -5.85
N VAL A 159 -3.08 -9.10 -6.58
CA VAL A 159 -1.68 -9.36 -6.21
C VAL A 159 -0.87 -8.06 -6.20
N ASN A 160 -1.02 -7.20 -7.20
CA ASN A 160 -0.34 -5.90 -7.23
C ASN A 160 -0.80 -4.99 -6.08
N THR A 161 -2.11 -4.97 -5.77
CA THR A 161 -2.64 -4.20 -4.65
C THR A 161 -2.04 -4.68 -3.31
N MET A 162 -1.96 -6.00 -3.10
CA MET A 162 -1.27 -6.59 -1.95
C MET A 162 0.19 -6.16 -1.87
N PHE A 163 0.89 -6.21 -2.99
CA PHE A 163 2.31 -5.83 -3.06
C PHE A 163 2.51 -4.34 -2.73
N ALA A 164 1.61 -3.46 -3.19
CA ALA A 164 1.64 -2.05 -2.82
C ALA A 164 1.50 -1.83 -1.30
N HIS A 165 0.58 -2.56 -0.66
CA HIS A 165 0.42 -2.52 0.80
C HIS A 165 1.63 -3.07 1.54
N PHE A 166 2.22 -4.15 1.04
CA PHE A 166 3.44 -4.72 1.60
C PHE A 166 4.60 -3.71 1.60
N ILE A 167 4.79 -2.96 0.51
CA ILE A 167 5.81 -1.89 0.45
C ILE A 167 5.52 -0.80 1.50
N GLY A 168 4.26 -0.36 1.63
CA GLY A 168 3.85 0.61 2.65
C GLY A 168 4.10 0.12 4.07
N LEU A 169 3.83 -1.16 4.33
CA LEU A 169 4.08 -1.82 5.61
C LEU A 169 5.59 -1.88 5.92
N CYS A 170 6.41 -2.32 4.97
CA CYS A 170 7.86 -2.36 5.12
C CYS A 170 8.45 -0.98 5.41
N ALA A 171 8.00 0.07 4.71
CA ALA A 171 8.43 1.43 4.96
C ALA A 171 8.07 1.90 6.38
N SER A 172 6.85 1.61 6.84
CA SER A 172 6.38 1.97 8.17
C SER A 172 7.15 1.21 9.27
N LEU A 173 7.37 -0.10 9.10
CA LEU A 173 8.15 -0.90 10.05
C LEU A 173 9.61 -0.47 10.12
N TRP A 174 10.21 -0.15 8.97
CA TRP A 174 11.56 0.42 8.92
C TRP A 174 11.66 1.72 9.71
N LEU A 175 10.69 2.63 9.52
CA LEU A 175 10.66 3.90 10.25
C LEU A 175 10.45 3.69 11.75
N ASN A 176 9.60 2.73 12.14
CA ASN A 176 9.41 2.36 13.54
C ASN A 176 10.72 1.90 14.19
N TYR A 177 11.47 1.05 13.50
CA TYR A 177 12.78 0.60 13.94
C TYR A 177 13.78 1.75 14.11
N VAL A 178 13.81 2.67 13.13
CA VAL A 178 14.72 3.85 13.18
C VAL A 178 14.38 4.77 14.36
N VAL A 179 13.09 5.03 14.60
CA VAL A 179 12.64 5.90 15.70
C VAL A 179 12.93 5.29 17.07
N ASN A 180 12.76 3.97 17.22
CA ASN A 180 12.96 3.30 18.51
C ASN A 180 14.45 3.06 18.87
N ARG A 181 15.36 3.18 17.89
CA ARG A 181 16.81 3.00 18.10
C ARG A 181 17.58 4.31 18.29
N SER A 182 16.92 5.44 18.26
CA SER A 182 17.51 6.78 18.35
C SER A 182 17.23 7.42 19.68
#